data_11536a2d1dd201bf9aab5beea208408e
#
_entry.id   11536a2d1dd201bf9aab5beea208408e
#
_cell.length_a   1.000
_cell.length_b   1.000
_cell.length_c   1.000
_cell.angle_alpha   90.00
_cell.angle_beta   90.00
_cell.angle_gamma   90.00
#
_symmetry.space_group_name_H-M   'P 1'
#
loop_
_entity.id
_entity.type
_entity.pdbx_description
1 polymer ?
#
loop_
_entity_poly.entity_id
_entity_poly.type
_entity_poly.pdbx_seq_one_letter_code
_entity_poly.pdbx_strand_id
1 'polypeptide(L)'
;CPLHPLMLLYVSLSPSREKAAPEQIIPGDSSSLKPEYTFDTLVKGSYNHLAYAIAEAVAKIPGYSRNNTFFIYGGVGLGKTHLMHAIGHEVIKNTPEKRVLYITSEKFTNELINSIRDNDNEAFRQKYRNIDVLLVDDIQFLDNKEKTQEEFFHTFNALKDANKAIVLSSDRPPKDIKTLQDGLRARFEWGVMADIQQPDLETRIEKKKKKAT
;
A
#
# COMPACT_ATOMS: atom_id res chain seq x y z
N CYS A 1 55.82 -10.96 50.13
CA CYS A 1 55.17 -10.32 48.93
C CYS A 1 54.34 -11.34 48.24
N PRO A 2 53.02 -11.15 48.07
CA PRO A 2 52.24 -11.83 47.07
C PRO A 2 51.82 -10.87 45.98
N LEU A 3 51.97 -11.33 44.77
CA LEU A 3 51.59 -10.74 43.49
C LEU A 3 50.04 -10.66 43.36
N HIS A 4 49.53 -9.45 43.07
CA HIS A 4 48.16 -9.23 42.68
C HIS A 4 47.93 -9.69 41.21
N PRO A 5 46.92 -10.47 40.89
CA PRO A 5 46.58 -10.68 39.49
C PRO A 5 45.71 -9.50 39.00
N LEU A 6 46.18 -8.89 37.91
CA LEU A 6 45.41 -7.93 37.10
C LEU A 6 44.20 -8.62 36.50
N MET A 7 43.02 -8.24 36.98
CA MET A 7 41.74 -8.64 36.42
C MET A 7 41.49 -7.82 35.13
N LEU A 8 41.79 -8.41 33.98
CA LEU A 8 41.44 -7.88 32.66
C LEU A 8 39.91 -7.89 32.53
N LEU A 9 39.32 -6.71 32.68
CA LEU A 9 37.92 -6.44 32.29
C LEU A 9 37.82 -6.52 30.78
N TYR A 10 37.37 -7.67 30.27
CA TYR A 10 36.87 -7.79 28.91
C TYR A 10 35.55 -7.04 28.80
N VAL A 11 35.58 -5.77 28.41
CA VAL A 11 34.39 -5.06 27.95
C VAL A 11 34.07 -5.64 26.57
N SER A 12 33.12 -6.55 26.53
CA SER A 12 32.51 -7.00 25.28
C SER A 12 31.79 -5.82 24.62
N LEU A 13 32.46 -5.16 23.69
CA LEU A 13 31.84 -4.25 22.75
C LEU A 13 30.91 -5.08 21.87
N SER A 14 29.63 -5.12 22.21
CA SER A 14 28.59 -5.57 21.27
C SER A 14 28.71 -4.72 20.02
N PRO A 15 28.79 -5.33 18.81
CA PRO A 15 28.79 -4.56 17.58
C PRO A 15 27.52 -3.71 17.55
N SER A 16 27.70 -2.39 17.53
CA SER A 16 26.61 -1.45 17.25
C SER A 16 26.00 -1.89 15.91
N ARG A 17 24.73 -2.30 15.94
CA ARG A 17 23.98 -2.54 14.72
C ARG A 17 24.03 -1.24 13.91
N GLU A 18 24.79 -1.27 12.83
CA GLU A 18 24.77 -0.20 11.84
C GLU A 18 23.32 0.01 11.43
N LYS A 19 22.78 1.19 11.69
CA LYS A 19 21.41 1.54 11.27
C LYS A 19 21.41 1.47 9.75
N ALA A 20 20.72 0.49 9.19
CA ALA A 20 20.50 0.45 7.75
C ALA A 20 19.89 1.78 7.33
N ALA A 21 20.42 2.38 6.27
CA ALA A 21 19.86 3.59 5.70
C ALA A 21 18.37 3.35 5.38
N PRO A 22 17.49 4.35 5.59
CA PRO A 22 16.07 4.18 5.31
C PRO A 22 15.88 3.73 3.85
N GLU A 23 15.09 2.67 3.67
CA GLU A 23 14.75 2.14 2.36
C GLU A 23 14.04 3.22 1.55
N GLN A 24 14.76 3.82 0.59
CA GLN A 24 14.20 4.86 -0.26
C GLN A 24 13.49 4.22 -1.45
N ILE A 25 12.27 4.63 -1.70
CA ILE A 25 11.54 4.22 -2.90
C ILE A 25 12.14 4.95 -4.10
N ILE A 26 12.70 4.18 -5.02
CA ILE A 26 13.38 4.70 -6.21
C ILE A 26 12.33 4.97 -7.30
N PRO A 27 12.40 6.08 -8.05
CA PRO A 27 11.55 6.31 -9.21
C PRO A 27 11.63 5.15 -10.21
N GLY A 28 10.49 4.70 -10.74
CA GLY A 28 10.43 3.61 -11.69
C GLY A 28 10.65 2.21 -11.10
N ASP A 29 10.86 2.09 -9.79
CA ASP A 29 11.02 0.80 -9.13
C ASP A 29 9.69 0.04 -9.06
N SER A 30 9.67 -1.16 -9.66
CA SER A 30 8.54 -2.08 -9.63
C SER A 30 8.72 -3.24 -8.66
N SER A 31 9.75 -3.22 -7.80
CA SER A 31 10.09 -4.34 -6.91
C SER A 31 8.96 -4.74 -5.95
N SER A 32 8.08 -3.80 -5.60
CA SER A 32 6.88 -4.06 -4.80
C SER A 32 5.71 -4.65 -5.59
N LEU A 33 5.79 -4.67 -6.93
CA LEU A 33 4.71 -5.10 -7.82
C LEU A 33 4.94 -6.53 -8.34
N LYS A 34 3.86 -7.29 -8.51
CA LYS A 34 3.89 -8.61 -9.13
C LYS A 34 3.85 -8.47 -10.65
N PRO A 35 4.87 -8.98 -11.39
CA PRO A 35 4.98 -8.78 -12.84
C PRO A 35 3.77 -9.30 -13.64
N GLU A 36 3.15 -10.39 -13.16
CA GLU A 36 2.03 -11.04 -13.81
C GLU A 36 0.70 -10.28 -13.68
N TYR A 37 0.60 -9.27 -12.79
CA TYR A 37 -0.64 -8.55 -12.52
C TYR A 37 -0.67 -7.21 -13.29
N THR A 38 -1.05 -7.30 -14.57
CA THR A 38 -1.17 -6.16 -15.47
C THR A 38 -2.62 -5.96 -15.94
N PHE A 39 -2.92 -4.83 -16.59
CA PHE A 39 -4.22 -4.63 -17.22
C PHE A 39 -4.52 -5.66 -18.33
N ASP A 40 -3.49 -6.12 -19.06
CA ASP A 40 -3.63 -7.09 -20.14
C ASP A 40 -4.02 -8.48 -19.63
N THR A 41 -3.54 -8.84 -18.44
CA THR A 41 -3.83 -10.14 -17.80
C THR A 41 -5.11 -10.11 -16.98
N LEU A 42 -5.64 -8.93 -16.63
CA LEU A 42 -6.90 -8.79 -15.91
C LEU A 42 -8.10 -9.04 -16.85
N VAL A 43 -9.02 -9.89 -16.42
CA VAL A 43 -10.28 -10.09 -17.15
C VAL A 43 -11.23 -8.95 -16.84
N LYS A 44 -11.61 -8.20 -17.89
CA LYS A 44 -12.59 -7.12 -17.81
C LYS A 44 -13.99 -7.68 -18.09
N GLY A 45 -14.97 -7.32 -17.28
CA GLY A 45 -16.35 -7.73 -17.41
C GLY A 45 -17.31 -6.74 -16.75
N SER A 46 -18.60 -7.01 -16.84
CA SER A 46 -19.66 -6.18 -16.20
C SER A 46 -19.42 -5.98 -14.71
N TYR A 47 -18.91 -7.01 -14.04
CA TYR A 47 -18.69 -7.09 -12.59
C TYR A 47 -17.60 -6.14 -12.07
N ASN A 48 -16.66 -5.68 -12.91
CA ASN A 48 -15.54 -4.81 -12.52
C ASN A 48 -15.35 -3.61 -13.47
N HIS A 49 -16.29 -3.37 -14.38
CA HIS A 49 -16.14 -2.35 -15.43
C HIS A 49 -15.84 -0.95 -14.88
N LEU A 50 -16.57 -0.53 -13.85
CA LEU A 50 -16.39 0.79 -13.22
C LEU A 50 -15.02 0.88 -12.55
N ALA A 51 -14.66 -0.11 -11.71
CA ALA A 51 -13.37 -0.16 -11.04
C ALA A 51 -12.20 -0.17 -12.04
N TYR A 52 -12.34 -0.91 -13.13
CA TYR A 52 -11.35 -0.96 -14.21
C TYR A 52 -11.17 0.40 -14.90
N ALA A 53 -12.27 1.07 -15.27
CA ALA A 53 -12.22 2.37 -15.94
C ALA A 53 -11.59 3.46 -15.05
N ILE A 54 -11.92 3.47 -13.74
CA ILE A 54 -11.31 4.41 -12.78
C ILE A 54 -9.82 4.10 -12.62
N ALA A 55 -9.46 2.81 -12.53
CA ALA A 55 -8.06 2.38 -12.42
C ALA A 55 -7.21 2.84 -13.61
N GLU A 56 -7.72 2.70 -14.84
CA GLU A 56 -7.05 3.23 -16.05
C GLU A 56 -6.89 4.75 -15.99
N ALA A 57 -7.90 5.47 -15.52
CA ALA A 57 -7.84 6.93 -15.39
C ALA A 57 -6.79 7.37 -14.36
N VAL A 58 -6.75 6.71 -13.18
CA VAL A 58 -5.74 6.96 -12.14
C VAL A 58 -4.33 6.65 -12.64
N ALA A 59 -4.17 5.56 -13.41
CA ALA A 59 -2.87 5.15 -13.94
C ALA A 59 -2.35 6.10 -15.02
N LYS A 60 -3.22 6.72 -15.82
CA LYS A 60 -2.83 7.68 -16.86
C LYS A 60 -2.36 9.01 -16.28
N ILE A 61 -3.04 9.53 -15.26
CA ILE A 61 -2.75 10.85 -14.67
C ILE A 61 -2.84 10.76 -13.15
N PRO A 62 -1.86 10.14 -12.49
CA PRO A 62 -1.86 10.02 -11.04
C PRO A 62 -1.73 11.39 -10.39
N GLY A 63 -2.64 11.73 -9.49
CA GLY A 63 -2.62 12.98 -8.74
C GLY A 63 -3.31 14.18 -9.42
N TYR A 64 -3.94 14.01 -10.58
CA TYR A 64 -4.53 15.12 -11.34
C TYR A 64 -5.88 15.63 -10.78
N SER A 65 -6.60 14.81 -10.01
CA SER A 65 -7.93 15.17 -9.50
C SER A 65 -7.85 15.70 -8.06
N ARG A 66 -8.75 16.63 -7.69
CA ARG A 66 -8.98 17.00 -6.28
C ARG A 66 -9.31 15.78 -5.41
N ASN A 67 -9.79 14.70 -6.03
CA ASN A 67 -10.04 13.40 -5.41
C ASN A 67 -8.97 12.38 -5.82
N ASN A 68 -7.75 12.58 -5.33
CA ASN A 68 -6.60 11.69 -5.59
C ASN A 68 -6.72 10.32 -4.91
N THR A 69 -7.87 10.02 -4.31
CA THR A 69 -8.11 8.80 -3.57
C THR A 69 -9.07 7.91 -4.36
N PHE A 70 -8.66 6.67 -4.58
CA PHE A 70 -9.49 5.63 -5.17
C PHE A 70 -9.63 4.47 -4.18
N PHE A 71 -10.86 4.15 -3.80
CA PHE A 71 -11.18 3.06 -2.87
C PHE A 71 -11.88 1.93 -3.61
N ILE A 72 -11.24 0.77 -3.67
CA ILE A 72 -11.73 -0.44 -4.34
C ILE A 72 -12.22 -1.42 -3.28
N TYR A 73 -13.46 -1.85 -3.35
CA TYR A 73 -13.95 -2.85 -2.39
C TYR A 73 -14.69 -3.99 -3.08
N GLY A 74 -14.84 -5.09 -2.36
CA GLY A 74 -15.51 -6.29 -2.86
C GLY A 74 -14.95 -7.56 -2.26
N GLY A 75 -15.66 -8.67 -2.39
CA GLY A 75 -15.31 -9.95 -1.80
C GLY A 75 -13.90 -10.44 -2.11
N VAL A 76 -13.49 -11.50 -1.41
CA VAL A 76 -12.17 -12.13 -1.61
C VAL A 76 -12.08 -12.75 -3.01
N GLY A 77 -10.91 -12.68 -3.65
CA GLY A 77 -10.64 -13.33 -4.94
C GLY A 77 -11.25 -12.64 -6.17
N LEU A 78 -11.84 -11.45 -6.03
CA LEU A 78 -12.46 -10.73 -7.14
C LEU A 78 -11.48 -9.98 -8.04
N GLY A 79 -10.21 -9.83 -7.64
CA GLY A 79 -9.17 -9.21 -8.45
C GLY A 79 -8.77 -7.81 -8.00
N LYS A 80 -9.10 -7.38 -6.78
CA LYS A 80 -8.69 -6.08 -6.21
C LYS A 80 -7.17 -5.89 -6.25
N THR A 81 -6.44 -6.84 -5.67
CA THR A 81 -4.97 -6.85 -5.66
C THR A 81 -4.40 -6.79 -7.06
N HIS A 82 -4.94 -7.58 -8.01
CA HIS A 82 -4.52 -7.56 -9.40
C HIS A 82 -4.68 -6.15 -10.01
N LEU A 83 -5.85 -5.53 -9.80
CA LEU A 83 -6.13 -4.18 -10.32
C LEU A 83 -5.16 -3.14 -9.74
N MET A 84 -4.81 -3.25 -8.46
CA MET A 84 -3.84 -2.35 -7.82
C MET A 84 -2.44 -2.48 -8.44
N HIS A 85 -1.96 -3.70 -8.63
CA HIS A 85 -0.67 -3.93 -9.30
C HIS A 85 -0.69 -3.43 -10.76
N ALA A 86 -1.80 -3.64 -11.49
CA ALA A 86 -1.96 -3.14 -12.84
C ALA A 86 -1.86 -1.60 -12.91
N ILE A 87 -2.47 -0.89 -11.94
CA ILE A 87 -2.31 0.56 -11.81
C ILE A 87 -0.82 0.92 -11.63
N GLY A 88 -0.13 0.24 -10.71
CA GLY A 88 1.29 0.51 -10.43
C GLY A 88 2.17 0.32 -11.66
N HIS A 89 2.01 -0.79 -12.38
CA HIS A 89 2.75 -1.06 -13.61
C HIS A 89 2.51 -0.01 -14.71
N GLU A 90 1.24 0.35 -14.91
CA GLU A 90 0.89 1.34 -15.94
C GLU A 90 1.40 2.75 -15.58
N VAL A 91 1.39 3.13 -14.29
CA VAL A 91 2.00 4.40 -13.83
C VAL A 91 3.49 4.42 -14.14
N ILE A 92 4.24 3.37 -13.76
CA ILE A 92 5.69 3.29 -13.99
C ILE A 92 6.00 3.32 -15.49
N LYS A 93 5.21 2.62 -16.32
CA LYS A 93 5.36 2.60 -17.77
C LYS A 93 5.16 3.99 -18.39
N ASN A 94 4.14 4.74 -17.95
CA ASN A 94 3.78 6.04 -18.52
C ASN A 94 4.59 7.21 -17.93
N THR A 95 5.03 7.09 -16.68
CA THR A 95 5.72 8.13 -15.90
C THR A 95 6.81 7.51 -15.02
N PRO A 96 7.94 7.07 -15.63
CA PRO A 96 9.01 6.34 -14.92
C PRO A 96 9.70 7.15 -13.83
N GLU A 97 9.54 8.47 -13.82
CA GLU A 97 10.03 9.35 -12.76
C GLU A 97 9.20 9.31 -11.48
N LYS A 98 8.03 8.67 -11.49
CA LYS A 98 7.17 8.54 -10.33
C LYS A 98 7.64 7.44 -9.39
N ARG A 99 7.51 7.71 -8.09
CA ARG A 99 7.72 6.74 -7.02
C ARG A 99 6.41 6.05 -6.70
N VAL A 100 6.32 4.77 -7.04
CA VAL A 100 5.14 3.93 -6.80
C VAL A 100 5.46 2.93 -5.70
N LEU A 101 4.61 2.85 -4.69
CA LEU A 101 4.74 1.86 -3.62
C LEU A 101 3.45 1.07 -3.47
N TYR A 102 3.55 -0.24 -3.63
CA TYR A 102 2.52 -1.19 -3.22
C TYR A 102 2.87 -1.80 -1.87
N ILE A 103 1.91 -1.82 -0.97
CA ILE A 103 2.07 -2.40 0.36
C ILE A 103 0.73 -2.92 0.88
N THR A 104 0.75 -3.97 1.70
CA THR A 104 -0.43 -4.36 2.49
C THR A 104 -0.52 -3.54 3.77
N SER A 105 -1.72 -3.30 4.27
CA SER A 105 -1.90 -2.59 5.55
C SER A 105 -1.27 -3.33 6.73
N GLU A 106 -1.13 -4.65 6.64
CA GLU A 106 -0.40 -5.45 7.63
C GLU A 106 1.10 -5.15 7.60
N LYS A 107 1.73 -5.10 6.41
CA LYS A 107 3.14 -4.73 6.27
C LYS A 107 3.39 -3.30 6.75
N PHE A 108 2.50 -2.35 6.42
CA PHE A 108 2.55 -0.98 6.94
C PHE A 108 2.55 -0.96 8.48
N THR A 109 1.64 -1.74 9.10
CA THR A 109 1.56 -1.87 10.57
C THR A 109 2.87 -2.42 11.16
N ASN A 110 3.42 -3.48 10.57
CA ASN A 110 4.64 -4.11 11.06
C ASN A 110 5.85 -3.18 10.93
N GLU A 111 5.96 -2.44 9.84
CA GLU A 111 7.02 -1.44 9.65
C GLU A 111 6.89 -0.29 10.65
N LEU A 112 5.67 0.18 10.94
CA LEU A 112 5.43 1.19 11.99
C LEU A 112 5.86 0.68 13.37
N ILE A 113 5.48 -0.55 13.75
CA ILE A 113 5.87 -1.15 15.02
C ILE A 113 7.40 -1.22 15.13
N ASN A 114 8.08 -1.64 14.07
CA ASN A 114 9.53 -1.72 14.03
C ASN A 114 10.17 -0.32 14.16
N SER A 115 9.64 0.68 13.47
CA SER A 115 10.16 2.06 13.54
C SER A 115 10.04 2.66 14.95
N ILE A 116 8.95 2.36 15.65
CA ILE A 116 8.76 2.78 17.06
C ILE A 116 9.77 2.07 17.96
N ARG A 117 9.94 0.76 17.80
CA ARG A 117 10.89 -0.03 18.61
C ARG A 117 12.33 0.41 18.40
N ASP A 118 12.70 0.71 17.16
CA ASP A 118 14.05 1.08 16.77
C ASP A 118 14.29 2.61 16.89
N ASN A 119 13.27 3.37 17.35
CA ASN A 119 13.27 4.84 17.49
C ASN A 119 13.64 5.56 16.19
N ASP A 120 13.09 5.07 15.07
CA ASP A 120 13.37 5.57 13.72
C ASP A 120 12.08 5.98 12.97
N ASN A 121 11.21 6.69 13.69
CA ASN A 121 9.92 7.15 13.15
C ASN A 121 10.08 8.12 11.97
N GLU A 122 11.18 8.87 11.93
CA GLU A 122 11.43 9.83 10.85
C GLU A 122 11.71 9.11 9.52
N ALA A 123 12.51 8.05 9.52
CA ALA A 123 12.76 7.27 8.31
C ALA A 123 11.47 6.62 7.78
N PHE A 124 10.62 6.12 8.69
CA PHE A 124 9.31 5.61 8.33
C PHE A 124 8.45 6.67 7.63
N ARG A 125 8.36 7.88 8.21
CA ARG A 125 7.60 8.99 7.63
C ARG A 125 8.18 9.42 6.28
N GLN A 126 9.50 9.52 6.16
CA GLN A 126 10.17 9.86 4.92
C GLN A 126 9.86 8.84 3.81
N LYS A 127 9.88 7.54 4.12
CA LYS A 127 9.53 6.48 3.18
C LYS A 127 8.13 6.68 2.60
N TYR A 128 7.11 6.86 3.47
CA TYR A 128 5.71 6.86 3.06
C TYR A 128 5.19 8.20 2.56
N ARG A 129 5.81 9.33 2.94
CA ARG A 129 5.35 10.67 2.54
C ARG A 129 6.03 11.20 1.29
N ASN A 130 7.13 10.55 0.83
CA ASN A 130 7.89 10.96 -0.36
C ASN A 130 7.57 10.12 -1.61
N ILE A 131 6.41 9.48 -1.67
CA ILE A 131 5.95 8.69 -2.82
C ILE A 131 4.93 9.48 -3.63
N ASP A 132 4.79 9.13 -4.91
CA ASP A 132 3.84 9.78 -5.82
C ASP A 132 2.54 8.99 -5.96
N VAL A 133 2.61 7.66 -5.82
CA VAL A 133 1.45 6.76 -5.86
C VAL A 133 1.58 5.73 -4.74
N LEU A 134 0.67 5.78 -3.78
CA LEU A 134 0.54 4.80 -2.69
C LEU A 134 -0.58 3.83 -2.99
N LEU A 135 -0.26 2.54 -3.06
CA LEU A 135 -1.21 1.45 -3.24
C LEU A 135 -1.24 0.62 -1.94
N VAL A 136 -2.33 0.72 -1.17
CA VAL A 136 -2.46 -0.01 0.11
C VAL A 136 -3.54 -1.06 0.02
N ASP A 137 -3.14 -2.31 0.05
CA ASP A 137 -4.04 -3.46 -0.05
C ASP A 137 -4.57 -3.87 1.33
N ASP A 138 -5.80 -4.37 1.33
CA ASP A 138 -6.45 -4.96 2.49
C ASP A 138 -6.55 -4.02 3.70
N ILE A 139 -7.06 -2.79 3.48
CA ILE A 139 -7.15 -1.74 4.51
C ILE A 139 -8.01 -2.16 5.72
N GLN A 140 -8.89 -3.15 5.59
CA GLN A 140 -9.70 -3.69 6.68
C GLN A 140 -8.84 -4.25 7.83
N PHE A 141 -7.59 -4.63 7.59
CA PHE A 141 -6.68 -5.09 8.65
C PHE A 141 -6.15 -3.98 9.55
N LEU A 142 -6.52 -2.71 9.31
CA LEU A 142 -6.35 -1.62 10.28
C LEU A 142 -7.40 -1.66 11.41
N ASP A 143 -8.43 -2.50 11.27
CA ASP A 143 -9.45 -2.69 12.32
C ASP A 143 -8.79 -3.01 13.67
N ASN A 144 -9.24 -2.34 14.76
CA ASN A 144 -8.69 -2.47 16.11
C ASN A 144 -7.21 -2.04 16.29
N LYS A 145 -6.63 -1.25 15.38
CA LYS A 145 -5.23 -0.81 15.43
C LYS A 145 -5.12 0.72 15.53
N GLU A 146 -5.58 1.31 16.62
CA GLU A 146 -5.71 2.76 16.79
C GLU A 146 -4.44 3.54 16.44
N LYS A 147 -3.28 3.15 16.97
CA LYS A 147 -1.99 3.83 16.70
C LYS A 147 -1.60 3.74 15.21
N THR A 148 -1.90 2.62 14.56
CA THR A 148 -1.62 2.47 13.13
C THR A 148 -2.58 3.32 12.31
N GLN A 149 -3.85 3.40 12.70
CA GLN A 149 -4.84 4.27 12.07
C GLN A 149 -4.44 5.75 12.18
N GLU A 150 -3.94 6.18 13.34
CA GLU A 150 -3.46 7.55 13.56
C GLU A 150 -2.28 7.89 12.64
N GLU A 151 -1.21 7.07 12.57
CA GLU A 151 -0.07 7.34 11.68
C GLU A 151 -0.46 7.21 10.21
N PHE A 152 -1.38 6.29 9.87
CA PHE A 152 -1.93 6.19 8.53
C PHE A 152 -2.73 7.44 8.14
N PHE A 153 -3.51 8.01 9.05
CA PHE A 153 -4.23 9.26 8.85
C PHE A 153 -3.28 10.43 8.54
N HIS A 154 -2.18 10.54 9.27
CA HIS A 154 -1.17 11.57 9.01
C HIS A 154 -0.47 11.37 7.66
N THR A 155 -0.13 10.13 7.32
CA THR A 155 0.46 9.78 6.03
C THR A 155 -0.50 10.09 4.88
N PHE A 156 -1.76 9.71 5.02
CA PHE A 156 -2.81 9.97 4.05
C PHE A 156 -2.98 11.47 3.78
N ASN A 157 -3.07 12.29 4.85
CA ASN A 157 -3.21 13.74 4.70
C ASN A 157 -1.99 14.35 4.02
N ALA A 158 -0.77 13.97 4.41
CA ALA A 158 0.45 14.48 3.80
C ALA A 158 0.49 14.20 2.28
N LEU A 159 0.12 13.00 1.86
CA LEU A 159 0.05 12.63 0.43
C LEU A 159 -1.07 13.39 -0.30
N LYS A 160 -2.24 13.52 0.32
CA LYS A 160 -3.37 14.24 -0.25
C LYS A 160 -3.05 15.72 -0.47
N ASP A 161 -2.46 16.37 0.54
CA ASP A 161 -2.09 17.79 0.48
C ASP A 161 -0.99 18.04 -0.57
N ALA A 162 -0.13 17.05 -0.81
CA ALA A 162 0.88 17.06 -1.86
C ALA A 162 0.32 16.64 -3.25
N ASN A 163 -1.00 16.45 -3.40
CA ASN A 163 -1.65 15.98 -4.63
C ASN A 163 -1.10 14.64 -5.16
N LYS A 164 -0.73 13.73 -4.26
CA LYS A 164 -0.28 12.38 -4.61
C LYS A 164 -1.48 11.43 -4.75
N ALA A 165 -1.35 10.39 -5.57
CA ALA A 165 -2.40 9.40 -5.74
C ALA A 165 -2.39 8.36 -4.62
N ILE A 166 -3.57 8.03 -4.10
CA ILE A 166 -3.76 7.01 -3.06
C ILE A 166 -4.81 6.02 -3.55
N VAL A 167 -4.44 4.74 -3.66
CA VAL A 167 -5.36 3.66 -4.02
C VAL A 167 -5.44 2.69 -2.86
N LEU A 168 -6.65 2.43 -2.40
CA LEU A 168 -6.93 1.56 -1.26
C LEU A 168 -7.80 0.39 -1.70
N SER A 169 -7.56 -0.79 -1.16
CA SER A 169 -8.46 -1.92 -1.32
C SER A 169 -9.02 -2.41 0.01
N SER A 170 -10.23 -3.00 -0.04
CA SER A 170 -10.87 -3.62 1.11
C SER A 170 -11.78 -4.77 0.69
N ASP A 171 -12.08 -5.68 1.61
CA ASP A 171 -13.12 -6.69 1.41
C ASP A 171 -14.55 -6.13 1.56
N ARG A 172 -14.67 -4.92 2.15
CA ARG A 172 -15.94 -4.22 2.44
C ARG A 172 -15.80 -2.71 2.31
N PRO A 173 -16.90 -1.95 2.17
CA PRO A 173 -16.84 -0.47 2.13
C PRO A 173 -16.41 0.12 3.49
N PRO A 174 -15.91 1.36 3.52
CA PRO A 174 -15.38 1.99 4.75
C PRO A 174 -16.37 2.01 5.92
N LYS A 175 -17.66 2.21 5.65
CA LYS A 175 -18.72 2.22 6.66
C LYS A 175 -18.87 0.89 7.43
N ASP A 176 -18.46 -0.21 6.82
CA ASP A 176 -18.57 -1.56 7.39
C ASP A 176 -17.30 -2.02 8.11
N ILE A 177 -16.24 -1.20 8.14
CA ILE A 177 -15.05 -1.43 8.96
C ILE A 177 -15.33 -0.88 10.36
N LYS A 178 -15.58 -1.78 11.32
CA LYS A 178 -16.21 -1.45 12.60
C LYS A 178 -15.47 -0.41 13.43
N THR A 179 -14.16 -0.59 13.63
CA THR A 179 -13.35 0.28 14.50
C THR A 179 -12.51 1.28 13.71
N LEU A 180 -12.87 1.54 12.45
CA LEU A 180 -12.22 2.59 11.67
C LEU A 180 -12.58 3.96 12.25
N GLN A 181 -11.55 4.75 12.58
CA GLN A 181 -11.73 6.11 13.08
C GLN A 181 -12.53 6.96 12.08
N ASP A 182 -13.45 7.79 12.58
CA ASP A 182 -14.34 8.60 11.76
C ASP A 182 -13.57 9.51 10.78
N GLY A 183 -12.42 10.03 11.20
CA GLY A 183 -11.55 10.82 10.34
C GLY A 183 -11.02 10.06 9.13
N LEU A 184 -10.61 8.79 9.29
CA LEU A 184 -10.19 7.94 8.18
C LEU A 184 -11.37 7.52 7.31
N ARG A 185 -12.48 7.14 7.94
CA ARG A 185 -13.71 6.78 7.22
C ARG A 185 -14.14 7.90 6.28
N ALA A 186 -14.25 9.13 6.78
CA ALA A 186 -14.59 10.29 5.99
C ALA A 186 -13.61 10.54 4.82
N ARG A 187 -12.30 10.29 5.04
CA ARG A 187 -11.28 10.44 4.00
C ARG A 187 -11.44 9.40 2.89
N PHE A 188 -11.73 8.15 3.24
CA PHE A 188 -11.92 7.07 2.28
C PHE A 188 -13.21 7.28 1.46
N GLU A 189 -14.28 7.73 2.11
CA GLU A 189 -15.57 8.01 1.47
C GLU A 189 -15.57 9.29 0.61
N TRP A 190 -14.67 10.23 0.88
CA TRP A 190 -14.52 11.42 0.02
C TRP A 190 -13.92 11.07 -1.35
N GLY A 191 -13.15 10.02 -1.44
CA GLY A 191 -12.53 9.56 -2.70
C GLY A 191 -13.55 9.00 -3.68
N VAL A 192 -13.04 8.58 -4.83
CA VAL A 192 -13.84 7.79 -5.77
C VAL A 192 -13.88 6.36 -5.26
N MET A 193 -15.08 5.79 -5.14
CA MET A 193 -15.27 4.39 -4.69
C MET A 193 -15.82 3.54 -5.82
N ALA A 194 -15.31 2.31 -5.95
CA ALA A 194 -15.88 1.31 -6.84
C ALA A 194 -15.92 -0.06 -6.18
N ASP A 195 -17.06 -0.72 -6.33
CA ASP A 195 -17.22 -2.12 -5.94
C ASP A 195 -16.80 -3.06 -7.08
N ILE A 196 -16.26 -4.20 -6.70
CA ILE A 196 -16.07 -5.34 -7.61
C ILE A 196 -17.02 -6.44 -7.16
N GLN A 197 -17.99 -6.73 -8.02
CA GLN A 197 -19.03 -7.72 -7.77
C GLN A 197 -18.55 -9.13 -8.12
N GLN A 198 -19.39 -10.12 -7.85
CA GLN A 198 -19.12 -11.49 -8.31
C GLN A 198 -19.28 -11.57 -9.83
N PRO A 199 -18.30 -12.16 -10.55
CA PRO A 199 -18.40 -12.32 -11.99
C PRO A 199 -19.51 -13.33 -12.35
N ASP A 200 -20.16 -13.08 -13.46
CA ASP A 200 -21.08 -14.03 -14.08
C ASP A 200 -20.40 -15.33 -14.53
N LEU A 201 -21.19 -16.31 -14.97
CA LEU A 201 -20.67 -17.61 -15.35
C LEU A 201 -19.65 -17.52 -16.52
N GLU A 202 -19.94 -16.69 -17.50
CA GLU A 202 -19.08 -16.53 -18.70
C GLU A 202 -17.72 -15.97 -18.33
N THR A 203 -17.70 -14.92 -17.51
CA THR A 203 -16.46 -14.31 -16.99
C THR A 203 -15.67 -15.28 -16.10
N ARG A 204 -16.36 -16.14 -15.34
CA ARG A 204 -15.68 -17.19 -14.54
C ARG A 204 -14.99 -18.23 -15.41
N ILE A 205 -15.59 -18.60 -16.52
CA ILE A 205 -14.99 -19.52 -17.51
C ILE A 205 -13.76 -18.87 -18.16
N GLU A 206 -13.86 -17.61 -18.58
CA GLU A 206 -12.74 -16.86 -19.18
C GLU A 206 -11.55 -16.72 -18.20
N LYS A 207 -11.82 -16.39 -16.93
CA LYS A 207 -10.80 -16.36 -15.87
C LYS A 207 -10.07 -17.70 -15.71
N LYS A 208 -10.79 -18.82 -15.80
CA LYS A 208 -10.18 -20.16 -15.75
C LYS A 208 -9.28 -20.44 -16.94
N LYS A 209 -9.70 -20.04 -18.14
CA LYS A 209 -8.91 -20.20 -19.38
C LYS A 209 -7.60 -19.39 -19.33
N LYS A 210 -7.66 -18.11 -18.92
CA LYS A 210 -6.46 -17.25 -18.77
C LYS A 210 -5.47 -17.71 -17.70
N LYS A 211 -5.92 -18.47 -16.68
CA LYS A 211 -5.02 -19.04 -15.66
C LYS A 211 -4.34 -20.34 -16.10
N ALA A 212 -4.83 -20.99 -17.15
CA ALA A 212 -4.32 -22.27 -17.64
C ALA A 212 -3.32 -22.10 -18.79
N THR A 213 -3.12 -20.89 -19.26
CA THR A 213 -2.12 -20.48 -20.28
C THR A 213 -0.97 -19.76 -19.61
#